data_b9a2bf055066ff1098cc3bf099a9d513
#
_entry.id   b9a2bf055066ff1098cc3bf099a9d513
#
_cell.length_a   1.000
_cell.length_b   1.000
_cell.length_c   1.000
_cell.angle_alpha   90.00
_cell.angle_beta   90.00
_cell.angle_gamma   90.00
#
_symmetry.space_group_name_H-M   'P 1'
#
loop_
_entity.id
_entity.type
_entity.pdbx_description
1 polymer ?
#
loop_
_entity_poly.entity_id
_entity_poly.type
_entity_poly.pdbx_seq_one_letter_code
_entity_poly.pdbx_strand_id
1 'polypeptide(L)'
;MIQWKEETVIDTTIEKVWSLFLDKNIKNIMPKVEEHTLIEKKEEEVGAKHKQTYREGKRLETYIVETLAYEDSADKKQKTTSFVLGKAFEITLTFTLVKIDDNHTRFIYEGQNKGVNFVGRAMLKLGSEKSNNKVVEEFMEKVKEEAMKL
;
A
#
# COMPACT_ATOMS: atom_id res chain seq x y z
N MET A 1 11.47 1.18 14.67
CA MET A 1 10.98 1.05 13.28
C MET A 1 10.46 -0.35 13.04
N ILE A 2 9.28 -0.45 12.46
CA ILE A 2 8.70 -1.73 12.07
C ILE A 2 8.87 -1.88 10.56
N GLN A 3 9.39 -3.02 10.12
CA GLN A 3 9.59 -3.32 8.70
C GLN A 3 8.99 -4.67 8.36
N TRP A 4 8.52 -4.84 7.14
CA TRP A 4 8.01 -6.12 6.65
C TRP A 4 8.27 -6.29 5.16
N LYS A 5 8.36 -7.55 4.76
CA LYS A 5 8.43 -7.94 3.36
C LYS A 5 7.83 -9.34 3.24
N GLU A 6 6.69 -9.41 2.59
CA GLU A 6 5.96 -10.67 2.40
C GLU A 6 5.62 -10.83 0.93
N GLU A 7 5.50 -12.07 0.47
CA GLU A 7 5.12 -12.35 -0.90
C GLU A 7 4.13 -13.49 -1.02
N THR A 8 3.35 -13.48 -2.09
CA THR A 8 2.40 -14.53 -2.42
C THR A 8 2.27 -14.64 -3.95
N VAL A 9 1.77 -15.77 -4.42
CA VAL A 9 1.44 -15.96 -5.83
C VAL A 9 -0.06 -15.81 -5.99
N ILE A 10 -0.48 -15.04 -7.00
CA ILE A 10 -1.87 -14.82 -7.35
C ILE A 10 -2.10 -15.45 -8.73
N ASP A 11 -3.10 -16.33 -8.83
CA ASP A 11 -3.36 -17.14 -10.04
C ASP A 11 -4.17 -16.37 -11.08
N THR A 12 -3.66 -15.21 -11.49
CA THR A 12 -4.25 -14.39 -12.54
C THR A 12 -3.18 -13.50 -13.20
N THR A 13 -3.56 -12.73 -14.23
CA THR A 13 -2.63 -11.90 -14.99
C THR A 13 -2.10 -10.72 -14.18
N ILE A 14 -0.89 -10.29 -14.49
CA ILE A 14 -0.27 -9.12 -13.85
C ILE A 14 -1.12 -7.86 -14.07
N GLU A 15 -1.77 -7.72 -15.24
CA GLU A 15 -2.63 -6.58 -15.57
C GLU A 15 -3.86 -6.51 -14.66
N LYS A 16 -4.48 -7.65 -14.40
CA LYS A 16 -5.65 -7.70 -13.50
C LYS A 16 -5.27 -7.32 -12.07
N VAL A 17 -4.15 -7.86 -11.57
CA VAL A 17 -3.69 -7.51 -10.22
C VAL A 17 -3.35 -6.02 -10.14
N TRP A 18 -2.61 -5.50 -11.14
CA TRP A 18 -2.23 -4.08 -11.17
C TRP A 18 -3.43 -3.13 -11.19
N SER A 19 -4.52 -3.53 -11.86
CA SER A 19 -5.72 -2.71 -11.92
C SER A 19 -6.29 -2.37 -10.55
N LEU A 20 -6.05 -3.20 -9.54
CA LEU A 20 -6.51 -2.97 -8.17
C LEU A 20 -5.81 -1.79 -7.49
N PHE A 21 -4.61 -1.43 -7.95
CA PHE A 21 -3.81 -0.34 -7.40
C PHE A 21 -4.08 1.00 -8.08
N LEU A 22 -4.93 1.03 -9.10
CA LEU A 22 -5.34 2.28 -9.74
C LEU A 22 -6.26 3.07 -8.80
N ASP A 23 -6.20 4.40 -8.88
CA ASP A 23 -6.97 5.29 -8.00
C ASP A 23 -8.46 4.92 -7.91
N LYS A 24 -9.05 4.56 -9.04
CA LYS A 24 -10.48 4.20 -9.09
C LYS A 24 -10.83 2.90 -8.36
N ASN A 25 -9.85 2.04 -8.10
CA ASN A 25 -10.06 0.71 -7.52
C ASN A 25 -9.44 0.53 -6.14
N ILE A 26 -8.63 1.48 -5.69
CA ILE A 26 -7.86 1.32 -4.44
C ILE A 26 -8.73 1.01 -3.22
N LYS A 27 -9.95 1.51 -3.18
CA LYS A 27 -10.88 1.23 -2.08
C LYS A 27 -11.29 -0.24 -1.99
N ASN A 28 -11.21 -0.97 -3.10
CA ASN A 28 -11.57 -2.40 -3.12
C ASN A 28 -10.59 -3.24 -2.31
N ILE A 29 -9.31 -2.82 -2.26
CA ILE A 29 -8.28 -3.52 -1.50
C ILE A 29 -7.97 -2.83 -0.17
N MET A 30 -8.44 -1.60 0.01
CA MET A 30 -8.30 -0.83 1.25
C MET A 30 -9.67 -0.30 1.67
N PRO A 31 -10.55 -1.18 2.21
CA PRO A 31 -11.95 -0.79 2.47
C PRO A 31 -12.12 0.28 3.55
N LYS A 32 -11.11 0.50 4.39
CA LYS A 32 -11.14 1.57 5.40
C LYS A 32 -10.77 2.93 4.83
N VAL A 33 -10.31 3.00 3.58
CA VAL A 33 -10.06 4.27 2.88
C VAL A 33 -11.40 4.82 2.40
N GLU A 34 -11.76 5.99 2.87
CA GLU A 34 -13.01 6.65 2.48
C GLU A 34 -12.82 7.62 1.31
N GLU A 35 -11.62 8.22 1.21
CA GLU A 35 -11.29 9.13 0.13
C GLU A 35 -9.86 8.88 -0.34
N HIS A 36 -9.67 8.85 -1.66
CA HIS A 36 -8.36 8.77 -2.29
C HIS A 36 -8.42 9.60 -3.57
N THR A 37 -7.99 10.86 -3.47
CA THR A 37 -8.18 11.85 -4.53
C THR A 37 -6.84 12.41 -4.99
N LEU A 38 -6.60 12.37 -6.31
CA LEU A 38 -5.41 12.96 -6.91
C LEU A 38 -5.50 14.50 -6.77
N ILE A 39 -4.50 15.11 -6.10
CA ILE A 39 -4.44 16.57 -5.91
C ILE A 39 -3.28 17.21 -6.66
N GLU A 40 -2.23 16.44 -6.98
CA GLU A 40 -1.11 16.93 -7.79
C GLU A 40 -0.65 15.81 -8.72
N LYS A 41 -0.83 16.01 -10.02
CA LYS A 41 -0.44 15.05 -11.04
C LYS A 41 0.99 15.32 -11.52
N LYS A 42 1.74 14.25 -11.79
CA LYS A 42 3.05 14.28 -12.43
C LYS A 42 3.02 13.34 -13.62
N GLU A 43 3.65 13.73 -14.73
CA GLU A 43 3.67 12.95 -15.98
C GLU A 43 4.25 11.55 -15.78
N GLU A 44 5.30 11.43 -14.96
CA GLU A 44 5.99 10.18 -14.68
C GLU A 44 5.48 9.48 -13.43
N GLU A 45 4.37 9.90 -12.87
CA GLU A 45 3.77 9.41 -11.63
C GLU A 45 4.60 9.71 -10.37
N VAL A 46 5.93 9.71 -10.44
CA VAL A 46 6.80 10.06 -9.32
C VAL A 46 6.57 11.51 -8.92
N GLY A 47 6.30 11.73 -7.64
CA GLY A 47 5.97 13.05 -7.10
C GLY A 47 4.48 13.37 -7.11
N ALA A 48 3.65 12.51 -7.71
CA ALA A 48 2.20 12.68 -7.66
C ALA A 48 1.72 12.62 -6.21
N LYS A 49 0.72 13.43 -5.88
CA LYS A 49 0.17 13.51 -4.53
C LYS A 49 -1.31 13.23 -4.52
N HIS A 50 -1.74 12.44 -3.55
CA HIS A 50 -3.14 12.10 -3.32
C HIS A 50 -3.52 12.50 -1.91
N LYS A 51 -4.74 13.03 -1.77
CA LYS A 51 -5.35 13.22 -0.45
C LYS A 51 -6.08 11.94 -0.10
N GLN A 52 -5.74 11.34 1.02
CA GLN A 52 -6.37 10.10 1.47
C GLN A 52 -6.95 10.26 2.86
N THR A 53 -8.18 9.81 3.02
CA THR A 53 -8.88 9.77 4.31
C THR A 53 -9.13 8.31 4.68
N TYR A 54 -8.71 7.93 5.86
CA TYR A 54 -8.76 6.57 6.37
C TYR A 54 -9.60 6.54 7.65
N ARG A 55 -10.48 5.56 7.75
CA ARG A 55 -11.32 5.36 8.93
C ARG A 55 -10.73 4.28 9.85
N GLU A 56 -10.47 4.66 11.09
CA GLU A 56 -10.09 3.73 12.15
C GLU A 56 -11.13 3.82 13.26
N GLY A 57 -12.05 2.86 13.31
CA GLY A 57 -13.20 2.92 14.20
C GLY A 57 -14.08 4.13 13.90
N LYS A 58 -14.22 5.04 14.88
CA LYS A 58 -14.96 6.29 14.72
C LYS A 58 -14.08 7.46 14.30
N ARG A 59 -12.77 7.25 14.20
CA ARG A 59 -11.80 8.30 13.87
C ARG A 59 -11.53 8.32 12.37
N LEU A 60 -11.47 9.54 11.82
CA LEU A 60 -11.01 9.77 10.45
C LEU A 60 -9.65 10.45 10.50
N GLU A 61 -8.70 9.91 9.76
CA GLU A 61 -7.38 10.50 9.58
C GLU A 61 -7.22 10.87 8.11
N THR A 62 -6.78 12.10 7.85
CA THR A 62 -6.52 12.59 6.49
C THR A 62 -5.05 12.95 6.36
N TYR A 63 -4.43 12.50 5.29
CA TYR A 63 -3.01 12.74 5.02
C TYR A 63 -2.75 12.79 3.52
N ILE A 64 -1.57 13.25 3.15
CA ILE A 64 -1.13 13.32 1.76
C ILE A 64 -0.22 12.12 1.48
N VAL A 65 -0.58 11.36 0.45
CA VAL A 65 0.21 10.22 -0.04
C VAL A 65 1.02 10.70 -1.24
N GLU A 66 2.35 10.59 -1.15
CA GLU A 66 3.24 10.92 -2.25
C GLU A 66 3.79 9.66 -2.90
N THR A 67 3.79 9.63 -4.22
CA THR A 67 4.39 8.54 -4.99
C THR A 67 5.89 8.80 -5.13
N LEU A 68 6.70 7.91 -4.56
CA LEU A 68 8.15 8.03 -4.56
C LEU A 68 8.82 7.27 -5.70
N ALA A 69 8.22 6.16 -6.15
CA ALA A 69 8.74 5.34 -7.23
C ALA A 69 7.58 4.72 -7.99
N TYR A 70 7.77 4.53 -9.29
CA TYR A 70 6.74 3.97 -10.16
C TYR A 70 7.39 3.28 -11.34
N GLU A 71 6.98 2.04 -11.60
CA GLU A 71 7.39 1.27 -12.76
C GLU A 71 6.16 0.53 -13.30
N ASP A 72 5.93 0.62 -14.61
CA ASP A 72 4.83 -0.08 -15.25
C ASP A 72 5.32 -0.68 -16.57
N SER A 73 5.90 -1.88 -16.49
CA SER A 73 6.33 -2.64 -17.66
C SER A 73 5.49 -3.92 -17.80
N ALA A 74 5.63 -4.60 -18.93
CA ALA A 74 4.86 -5.81 -19.19
C ALA A 74 5.12 -6.92 -18.17
N ASP A 75 6.35 -7.05 -17.69
CA ASP A 75 6.77 -8.14 -16.81
C ASP A 75 6.93 -7.76 -15.35
N LYS A 76 6.99 -6.46 -15.06
CA LYS A 76 7.16 -5.97 -13.69
C LYS A 76 6.45 -4.63 -13.50
N LYS A 77 5.70 -4.52 -12.41
CA LYS A 77 5.02 -3.29 -12.04
C LYS A 77 5.31 -3.01 -10.57
N GLN A 78 5.59 -1.75 -10.25
CA GLN A 78 5.96 -1.38 -8.88
C GLN A 78 5.51 0.04 -8.56
N LYS A 79 5.04 0.24 -7.34
CA LYS A 79 4.68 1.56 -6.85
C LYS A 79 5.12 1.67 -5.39
N THR A 80 5.84 2.74 -5.09
CA THR A 80 6.22 3.10 -3.72
C THR A 80 5.53 4.39 -3.33
N THR A 81 4.86 4.39 -2.20
CA THR A 81 4.18 5.56 -1.67
C THR A 81 4.63 5.84 -0.24
N SER A 82 4.53 7.09 0.18
CA SER A 82 4.87 7.51 1.54
C SER A 82 3.87 8.54 2.05
N PHE A 83 3.58 8.49 3.35
CA PHE A 83 2.73 9.46 4.03
C PHE A 83 3.09 9.55 5.51
N VAL A 84 2.68 10.66 6.13
CA VAL A 84 2.87 10.86 7.58
C VAL A 84 1.52 10.79 8.26
N LEU A 85 1.38 9.85 9.19
CA LEU A 85 0.16 9.60 9.92
C LEU A 85 0.24 10.20 11.33
N GLY A 86 -0.74 11.05 11.67
CA GLY A 86 -0.83 11.63 13.00
C GLY A 86 0.37 12.46 13.44
N LYS A 87 1.17 12.96 12.50
CA LYS A 87 2.43 13.69 12.74
C LYS A 87 3.46 12.91 13.56
N ALA A 88 3.23 11.62 13.76
CA ALA A 88 4.06 10.76 14.61
C ALA A 88 4.75 9.64 13.85
N PHE A 89 4.17 9.20 12.73
CA PHE A 89 4.66 8.05 11.97
C PHE A 89 4.83 8.39 10.50
N GLU A 90 5.99 8.03 9.95
CA GLU A 90 6.22 8.04 8.51
C GLU A 90 6.10 6.61 8.00
N ILE A 91 5.17 6.39 7.10
CA ILE A 91 4.88 5.07 6.56
C ILE A 91 5.27 5.06 5.08
N THR A 92 6.06 4.08 4.68
CA THR A 92 6.45 3.87 3.28
C THR A 92 6.01 2.47 2.88
N LEU A 93 5.29 2.38 1.77
CA LEU A 93 4.74 1.13 1.24
C LEU A 93 5.23 0.90 -0.17
N THR A 94 5.67 -0.32 -0.47
CA THR A 94 6.05 -0.73 -1.82
C THR A 94 5.25 -1.96 -2.23
N PHE A 95 4.56 -1.84 -3.36
CA PHE A 95 3.80 -2.91 -3.99
C PHE A 95 4.51 -3.31 -5.26
N THR A 96 4.96 -4.57 -5.35
CA THR A 96 5.68 -5.07 -6.52
C THR A 96 4.93 -6.27 -7.09
N LEU A 97 4.71 -6.25 -8.40
CA LEU A 97 4.14 -7.37 -9.14
C LEU A 97 5.16 -7.82 -10.16
N VAL A 98 5.44 -9.14 -10.17
CA VAL A 98 6.33 -9.76 -11.13
C VAL A 98 5.55 -10.83 -11.88
N LYS A 99 5.55 -10.75 -13.21
CA LYS A 99 4.89 -11.74 -14.04
C LYS A 99 5.68 -13.07 -13.97
N ILE A 100 5.01 -14.13 -13.55
CA ILE A 100 5.56 -15.47 -13.57
C ILE A 100 5.27 -16.11 -14.94
N ASP A 101 4.00 -16.04 -15.35
CA ASP A 101 3.53 -16.44 -16.68
C ASP A 101 2.21 -15.70 -16.97
N ASP A 102 1.52 -16.06 -18.04
CA ASP A 102 0.28 -15.39 -18.44
C ASP A 102 -0.88 -15.56 -17.46
N ASN A 103 -0.76 -16.47 -16.49
CA ASN A 103 -1.82 -16.78 -15.53
C ASN A 103 -1.39 -16.71 -14.07
N HIS A 104 -0.15 -16.31 -13.81
CA HIS A 104 0.40 -16.26 -12.46
C HIS A 104 1.24 -15.02 -12.24
N THR A 105 1.02 -14.36 -11.12
CA THR A 105 1.72 -13.13 -10.72
C THR A 105 2.27 -13.30 -9.32
N ARG A 106 3.53 -12.92 -9.11
CA ARG A 106 4.11 -12.80 -7.78
C ARG A 106 3.82 -11.42 -7.25
N PHE A 107 3.18 -11.34 -6.09
CA PHE A 107 2.91 -10.08 -5.39
C PHE A 107 3.83 -9.99 -4.18
N ILE A 108 4.64 -8.93 -4.14
CA ILE A 108 5.55 -8.63 -3.03
C ILE A 108 5.08 -7.34 -2.38
N TYR A 109 4.79 -7.42 -1.09
CA TYR A 109 4.38 -6.25 -0.30
C TYR A 109 5.42 -5.99 0.78
N GLU A 110 6.06 -4.83 0.69
CA GLU A 110 7.05 -4.41 1.68
C GLU A 110 6.71 -3.03 2.20
N GLY A 111 7.16 -2.75 3.40
CA GLY A 111 6.93 -1.46 3.99
C GLY A 111 7.72 -1.24 5.25
N GLN A 112 7.63 0.00 5.73
CA GLN A 112 8.20 0.38 7.01
C GLN A 112 7.32 1.43 7.67
N ASN A 113 7.34 1.41 9.00
CA ASN A 113 6.70 2.41 9.84
C ASN A 113 7.77 2.95 10.79
N LYS A 114 8.08 4.24 10.65
CA LYS A 114 9.13 4.93 11.40
C LYS A 114 8.51 6.02 12.27
N GLY A 115 8.85 6.05 13.57
CA GLY A 115 8.49 7.15 14.43
C GLY A 115 9.29 8.40 14.07
N VAL A 116 8.61 9.52 13.79
CA VAL A 116 9.27 10.77 13.39
C VAL A 116 9.46 11.75 14.55
N ASN A 117 8.92 11.42 15.72
CA ASN A 117 9.14 12.18 16.94
C ASN A 117 9.25 11.22 18.13
N PHE A 118 9.50 11.79 19.32
CA PHE A 118 9.65 10.97 20.53
C PHE A 118 8.42 10.10 20.83
N VAL A 119 7.23 10.67 20.69
CA VAL A 119 5.97 9.95 20.95
C VAL A 119 5.79 8.80 19.98
N GLY A 120 6.01 9.04 18.68
CA GLY A 120 5.90 8.00 17.66
C GLY A 120 6.91 6.87 17.89
N ARG A 121 8.14 7.19 18.22
CA ARG A 121 9.17 6.18 18.52
C ARG A 121 8.81 5.35 19.76
N ALA A 122 8.29 6.00 20.80
CA ALA A 122 7.86 5.31 22.01
C ALA A 122 6.68 4.36 21.73
N MET A 123 5.71 4.81 20.94
CA MET A 123 4.55 3.98 20.55
C MET A 123 4.95 2.76 19.73
N LEU A 124 5.91 2.88 18.81
CA LEU A 124 6.41 1.74 18.04
C LEU A 124 7.12 0.71 18.91
N LYS A 125 7.81 1.13 19.97
CA LYS A 125 8.44 0.21 20.92
C LYS A 125 7.41 -0.59 21.72
N LEU A 126 6.24 0.00 21.97
CA LEU A 126 5.14 -0.65 22.67
C LEU A 126 4.27 -1.48 21.73
N GLY A 127 4.35 -1.19 20.43
CA GLY A 127 3.59 -1.88 19.40
C GLY A 127 4.08 -3.31 19.18
N SER A 128 3.16 -4.18 18.79
CA SER A 128 3.42 -5.58 18.54
C SER A 128 3.74 -5.84 17.07
N GLU A 129 4.87 -6.50 16.78
CA GLU A 129 5.17 -7.01 15.44
C GLU A 129 4.09 -7.99 14.98
N LYS A 130 3.53 -8.76 15.91
CA LYS A 130 2.46 -9.71 15.63
C LYS A 130 1.20 -9.01 15.09
N SER A 131 0.83 -7.86 15.69
CA SER A 131 -0.30 -7.07 15.23
C SER A 131 -0.05 -6.52 13.82
N ASN A 132 1.18 -6.06 13.56
CA ASN A 132 1.57 -5.57 12.24
C ASN A 132 1.52 -6.70 11.21
N ASN A 133 2.04 -7.87 11.53
CA ASN A 133 2.03 -9.03 10.64
C ASN A 133 0.61 -9.44 10.27
N LYS A 134 -0.31 -9.38 11.23
CA LYS A 134 -1.73 -9.67 10.96
C LYS A 134 -2.34 -8.69 9.95
N VAL A 135 -2.07 -7.40 10.10
CA VAL A 135 -2.54 -6.36 9.16
C VAL A 135 -1.96 -6.60 7.76
N VAL A 136 -0.68 -6.92 7.67
CA VAL A 136 0.00 -7.23 6.41
C VAL A 136 -0.64 -8.44 5.72
N GLU A 137 -0.85 -9.53 6.47
CA GLU A 137 -1.48 -10.75 5.94
C GLU A 137 -2.90 -10.50 5.46
N GLU A 138 -3.69 -9.75 6.23
CA GLU A 138 -5.07 -9.41 5.86
C GLU A 138 -5.12 -8.59 4.57
N PHE A 139 -4.21 -7.64 4.41
CA PHE A 139 -4.12 -6.85 3.19
C PHE A 139 -3.76 -7.71 1.98
N MET A 140 -2.76 -8.58 2.10
CA MET A 140 -2.35 -9.46 1.00
C MET A 140 -3.47 -10.43 0.60
N GLU A 141 -4.18 -10.99 1.58
CA GLU A 141 -5.34 -11.84 1.30
C GLU A 141 -6.46 -11.07 0.60
N LYS A 142 -6.68 -9.81 0.98
CA LYS A 142 -7.67 -8.95 0.33
C LYS A 142 -7.32 -8.69 -1.13
N VAL A 143 -6.05 -8.39 -1.42
CA VAL A 143 -5.58 -8.20 -2.79
C VAL A 143 -5.79 -9.45 -3.61
N LYS A 144 -5.41 -10.60 -3.09
CA LYS A 144 -5.57 -11.90 -3.75
C LYS A 144 -7.05 -12.21 -4.02
N GLU A 145 -7.89 -12.03 -3.00
CA GLU A 145 -9.34 -12.25 -3.10
C GLU A 145 -9.98 -11.38 -4.18
N GLU A 146 -9.68 -10.09 -4.19
CA GLU A 146 -10.23 -9.16 -5.17
C GLU A 146 -9.69 -9.43 -6.59
N ALA A 147 -8.42 -9.80 -6.72
CA ALA A 147 -7.84 -10.16 -8.02
C ALA A 147 -8.53 -11.37 -8.64
N MET A 148 -8.89 -12.35 -7.82
CA MET A 148 -9.57 -13.58 -8.29
C MET A 148 -11.02 -13.36 -8.70
N LYS A 149 -11.62 -12.21 -8.39
CA LYS A 149 -12.97 -11.84 -8.82
C LYS A 149 -13.00 -11.18 -10.20
N LEU A 150 -11.85 -10.79 -10.73
CA LEU A 150 -11.76 -10.06 -12.01
C LEU A 150 -11.75 -10.99 -13.23
#